data_0e8e3bf6f8f9f45bb4fcb280813c44bb
#
_entry.id   0e8e3bf6f8f9f45bb4fcb280813c44bb
#
_cell.length_a   1.000
_cell.length_b   1.000
_cell.length_c   1.000
_cell.angle_alpha   90.00
_cell.angle_beta   90.00
_cell.angle_gamma   90.00
#
_symmetry.space_group_name_H-M   'P 1'
#
loop_
_entity.id
_entity.type
_entity.pdbx_description
1 polymer ?
#
loop_
_entity_poly.entity_id
_entity_poly.type
_entity_poly.pdbx_seq_one_letter_code
_entity_poly.pdbx_strand_id
1 'polypeptide(L)'
;MREELLSADRASDPEEEVVEGGLRPRSLDEFVGQAELKGHLRVMLEAARRRGQAADHFLFAGPPGLGKTTLAHIVATEMQAELHVTSGPALERAGDLAAILTKLEPGDVLFIDEIHRLARAVEEVLYPAMEDFELDIVLGKGPAARSIRLELPHFTLVGATTRTGLITGPLRDRFGLTARLDYYEAGDLQSIVTRAARILGVDMDDEGAGEIARRSRGTPRIGNRLLRQVRDFAQVERSGRVDGEVARDGLAFFGVDGLGLDKPSREILSALCHRFSGGPVGLKTLSISVSEPEDTVEDVYEPFLIQQGLLIRTPKGRVATAAAYAHLGVDPPVGCTRRLRQVHRLPDPWGRPPSTTTYRQRRSPRSRWMIVRRPDCWIPPAVR
;
A
#
# COMPACT_ATOMS: atom_id res chain seq x y z
N MET A 1 -1.11 34.81 7.41
CA MET A 1 0.27 34.34 7.64
C MET A 1 0.34 33.25 8.74
N ARG A 2 -0.73 32.46 8.91
CA ARG A 2 -0.82 31.29 9.80
C ARG A 2 -1.64 30.13 9.23
N GLU A 3 -2.26 30.30 8.06
CA GLU A 3 -3.04 29.26 7.36
C GLU A 3 -2.22 28.51 6.29
N GLU A 4 -1.11 29.07 5.82
CA GLU A 4 -0.22 28.43 4.84
C GLU A 4 0.70 27.34 5.44
N LEU A 5 0.76 27.23 6.77
CA LEU A 5 1.59 26.23 7.45
C LEU A 5 0.82 24.93 7.82
N LEU A 6 -0.46 24.84 7.55
CA LEU A 6 -1.29 23.68 7.88
C LEU A 6 -1.79 22.89 6.66
N SER A 7 -1.57 23.36 5.45
CA SER A 7 -1.74 22.59 4.22
C SER A 7 -0.42 21.89 3.82
N ALA A 8 0.24 21.28 4.79
CA ALA A 8 1.22 20.26 4.52
C ALA A 8 0.51 18.95 4.12
N ASP A 9 -0.23 18.95 3.02
CA ASP A 9 -0.08 17.89 2.05
C ASP A 9 1.43 17.76 1.88
N ARG A 10 2.00 16.67 2.38
CA ARG A 10 3.41 16.37 2.25
C ARG A 10 3.73 16.23 0.76
N ALA A 11 3.93 17.35 0.10
CA ALA A 11 4.83 17.39 -1.04
C ALA A 11 6.10 16.73 -0.51
N SER A 12 6.40 15.54 -1.00
CA SER A 12 7.65 14.85 -0.74
C SER A 12 8.74 15.85 -1.05
N ASP A 13 9.68 16.01 -0.11
CA ASP A 13 10.85 16.87 -0.30
C ASP A 13 11.48 16.48 -1.65
N PRO A 14 11.76 17.42 -2.56
CA PRO A 14 12.37 17.11 -3.85
C PRO A 14 13.64 16.24 -3.72
N GLU A 15 14.39 16.40 -2.64
CA GLU A 15 15.55 15.55 -2.32
C GLU A 15 15.11 14.11 -1.95
N GLU A 16 14.00 13.95 -1.26
CA GLU A 16 13.43 12.62 -0.96
C GLU A 16 12.95 11.90 -2.23
N GLU A 17 12.33 12.61 -3.18
CA GLU A 17 11.91 12.03 -4.46
C GLU A 17 13.10 11.57 -5.31
N VAL A 18 14.18 12.33 -5.34
CA VAL A 18 15.42 11.96 -6.05
C VAL A 18 16.03 10.71 -5.43
N VAL A 19 16.11 10.64 -4.10
CA VAL A 19 16.64 9.45 -3.39
C VAL A 19 15.72 8.26 -3.56
N GLU A 20 14.40 8.42 -3.43
CA GLU A 20 13.45 7.34 -3.69
C GLU A 20 13.52 6.84 -5.15
N GLY A 21 13.70 7.75 -6.11
CA GLY A 21 13.91 7.41 -7.51
C GLY A 21 15.13 6.49 -7.71
N GLY A 22 16.24 6.76 -7.01
CA GLY A 22 17.45 5.94 -7.04
C GLY A 22 17.28 4.54 -6.43
N LEU A 23 16.36 4.37 -5.49
CA LEU A 23 16.07 3.09 -4.86
C LEU A 23 15.09 2.22 -5.65
N ARG A 24 14.36 2.78 -6.63
CA ARG A 24 13.35 2.04 -7.41
C ARG A 24 14.03 0.97 -8.27
N PRO A 25 13.46 -0.26 -8.32
CA PRO A 25 13.88 -1.26 -9.31
C PRO A 25 13.58 -0.76 -10.73
N ARG A 26 14.47 -1.09 -11.66
CA ARG A 26 14.38 -0.65 -13.06
C ARG A 26 13.83 -1.71 -14.02
N SER A 27 13.74 -2.95 -13.58
CA SER A 27 13.23 -4.08 -14.38
C SER A 27 12.30 -4.96 -13.56
N LEU A 28 11.54 -5.83 -14.24
CA LEU A 28 10.72 -6.84 -13.58
C LEU A 28 11.55 -7.82 -12.75
N ASP A 29 12.79 -8.08 -13.14
CA ASP A 29 13.67 -9.01 -12.40
C ASP A 29 14.16 -8.40 -11.08
N GLU A 30 14.42 -7.12 -11.05
CA GLU A 30 14.76 -6.39 -9.84
C GLU A 30 13.58 -6.16 -8.89
N PHE A 31 12.36 -6.23 -9.41
CA PHE A 31 11.15 -6.02 -8.62
C PHE A 31 10.87 -7.24 -7.73
N VAL A 32 11.05 -7.09 -6.43
CA VAL A 32 10.87 -8.16 -5.43
C VAL A 32 9.38 -8.37 -5.15
N GLY A 33 8.97 -9.61 -4.88
CA GLY A 33 7.60 -9.98 -4.54
C GLY A 33 6.64 -9.97 -5.73
N GLN A 34 5.33 -9.98 -5.46
CA GLN A 34 4.23 -9.91 -6.44
C GLN A 34 4.40 -10.91 -7.62
N ALA A 35 4.78 -12.17 -7.33
CA ALA A 35 5.23 -13.14 -8.33
C ALA A 35 4.21 -13.39 -9.46
N GLU A 36 2.93 -13.49 -9.13
CA GLU A 36 1.84 -13.70 -10.10
C GLU A 36 1.71 -12.50 -11.05
N LEU A 37 1.67 -11.28 -10.50
CA LEU A 37 1.59 -10.06 -11.28
C LEU A 37 2.81 -9.91 -12.21
N LYS A 38 4.02 -10.20 -11.71
CA LYS A 38 5.24 -10.19 -12.53
C LYS A 38 5.16 -11.18 -13.69
N GLY A 39 4.60 -12.37 -13.45
CA GLY A 39 4.37 -13.37 -14.49
C GLY A 39 3.44 -12.87 -15.58
N HIS A 40 2.31 -12.26 -15.21
CA HIS A 40 1.36 -11.69 -16.17
C HIS A 40 2.00 -10.55 -16.98
N LEU A 41 2.62 -9.58 -16.30
CA LEU A 41 3.28 -8.46 -16.97
C LEU A 41 4.37 -8.93 -17.93
N ARG A 42 5.21 -9.87 -17.54
CA ARG A 42 6.28 -10.40 -18.39
C ARG A 42 5.72 -10.96 -19.72
N VAL A 43 4.65 -11.75 -19.64
CA VAL A 43 4.02 -12.34 -20.84
C VAL A 43 3.40 -11.25 -21.72
N MET A 44 2.66 -10.32 -21.13
CA MET A 44 1.96 -9.26 -21.89
C MET A 44 2.93 -8.31 -22.56
N LEU A 45 3.96 -7.83 -21.84
CA LEU A 45 4.95 -6.91 -22.37
C LEU A 45 5.81 -7.57 -23.46
N GLU A 46 6.26 -8.81 -23.25
CA GLU A 46 7.02 -9.54 -24.26
C GLU A 46 6.19 -9.81 -25.52
N ALA A 47 4.90 -10.14 -25.38
CA ALA A 47 4.01 -10.33 -26.51
C ALA A 47 3.80 -9.02 -27.30
N ALA A 48 3.63 -7.89 -26.63
CA ALA A 48 3.50 -6.56 -27.26
C ALA A 48 4.79 -6.19 -28.03
N ARG A 49 5.95 -6.37 -27.39
CA ARG A 49 7.27 -6.15 -28.03
C ARG A 49 7.46 -6.98 -29.29
N ARG A 50 7.13 -8.28 -29.26
CA ARG A 50 7.22 -9.16 -30.44
C ARG A 50 6.32 -8.73 -31.59
N ARG A 51 5.18 -8.11 -31.29
CA ARG A 51 4.27 -7.57 -32.30
C ARG A 51 4.67 -6.18 -32.78
N GLY A 52 5.61 -5.51 -32.10
CA GLY A 52 5.97 -4.12 -32.38
C GLY A 52 4.82 -3.14 -32.10
N GLN A 53 4.00 -3.40 -31.08
CA GLN A 53 2.82 -2.65 -30.73
C GLN A 53 2.89 -2.15 -29.27
N ALA A 54 2.13 -1.09 -28.94
CA ALA A 54 1.90 -0.70 -27.56
C ALA A 54 1.31 -1.88 -26.76
N ALA A 55 1.60 -1.97 -25.48
CA ALA A 55 0.97 -2.95 -24.59
C ALA A 55 -0.48 -2.56 -24.30
N ASP A 56 -1.26 -3.52 -23.84
CA ASP A 56 -2.60 -3.25 -23.31
C ASP A 56 -2.53 -2.27 -22.12
N HIS A 57 -3.68 -1.69 -21.75
CA HIS A 57 -3.76 -0.80 -20.60
C HIS A 57 -3.75 -1.59 -19.28
N PHE A 58 -3.08 -1.06 -18.26
CA PHE A 58 -2.92 -1.69 -16.94
C PHE A 58 -3.55 -0.86 -15.83
N LEU A 59 -4.27 -1.50 -14.91
CA LEU A 59 -4.77 -0.89 -13.69
C LEU A 59 -4.13 -1.55 -12.47
N PHE A 60 -3.31 -0.80 -11.74
CA PHE A 60 -2.68 -1.25 -10.50
C PHE A 60 -3.43 -0.71 -9.28
N ALA A 61 -3.95 -1.61 -8.48
CA ALA A 61 -4.73 -1.29 -7.29
C ALA A 61 -4.01 -1.74 -6.03
N GLY A 62 -4.20 -1.04 -4.94
CA GLY A 62 -3.68 -1.47 -3.63
C GLY A 62 -3.24 -0.31 -2.74
N PRO A 63 -2.92 -0.58 -1.48
CA PRO A 63 -2.46 0.41 -0.52
C PRO A 63 -1.31 1.29 -1.04
N PRO A 64 -1.11 2.49 -0.46
CA PRO A 64 -0.01 3.36 -0.85
C PRO A 64 1.35 2.72 -0.52
N GLY A 65 2.39 3.03 -1.31
CA GLY A 65 3.76 2.61 -1.05
C GLY A 65 4.13 1.17 -1.42
N LEU A 66 3.25 0.43 -2.12
CA LEU A 66 3.50 -0.95 -2.56
C LEU A 66 4.22 -1.07 -3.92
N GLY A 67 4.50 0.05 -4.60
CA GLY A 67 5.25 0.05 -5.85
C GLY A 67 4.42 0.22 -7.13
N LYS A 68 3.18 0.74 -7.07
CA LYS A 68 2.35 1.00 -8.26
C LYS A 68 3.04 1.92 -9.28
N THR A 69 3.56 3.05 -8.82
CA THR A 69 4.34 3.99 -9.64
C THR A 69 5.62 3.34 -10.17
N THR A 70 6.29 2.53 -9.35
CA THR A 70 7.49 1.77 -9.77
C THR A 70 7.17 0.81 -10.91
N LEU A 71 6.04 0.11 -10.86
CA LEU A 71 5.60 -0.77 -11.95
C LEU A 71 5.33 0.00 -13.24
N ALA A 72 4.79 1.23 -13.17
CA ALA A 72 4.62 2.07 -14.36
C ALA A 72 5.98 2.42 -15.02
N HIS A 73 6.98 2.77 -14.21
CA HIS A 73 8.35 2.98 -14.70
C HIS A 73 8.95 1.71 -15.32
N ILE A 74 8.72 0.55 -14.70
CA ILE A 74 9.19 -0.73 -15.24
C ILE A 74 8.51 -1.04 -16.56
N VAL A 75 7.18 -0.84 -16.69
CA VAL A 75 6.45 -1.04 -17.94
C VAL A 75 7.04 -0.18 -19.04
N ALA A 76 7.30 1.11 -18.80
CA ALA A 76 7.91 2.00 -19.78
C ALA A 76 9.33 1.54 -20.15
N THR A 77 10.15 1.16 -19.17
CA THR A 77 11.51 0.66 -19.41
C THR A 77 11.51 -0.63 -20.24
N GLU A 78 10.65 -1.61 -19.90
CA GLU A 78 10.53 -2.88 -20.62
C GLU A 78 10.00 -2.67 -22.06
N MET A 79 9.15 -1.68 -22.28
CA MET A 79 8.66 -1.31 -23.61
C MET A 79 9.61 -0.38 -24.38
N GLN A 80 10.68 0.12 -23.75
CA GLN A 80 11.61 1.11 -24.32
C GLN A 80 10.89 2.40 -24.75
N ALA A 81 9.91 2.83 -23.96
CA ALA A 81 8.99 3.93 -24.23
C ALA A 81 9.21 5.09 -23.24
N GLU A 82 8.80 6.29 -23.63
CA GLU A 82 8.78 7.43 -22.71
C GLU A 82 7.62 7.30 -21.72
N LEU A 83 7.85 7.71 -20.47
CA LEU A 83 6.85 7.69 -19.42
C LEU A 83 6.35 9.11 -19.12
N HIS A 84 5.09 9.36 -19.42
CA HIS A 84 4.40 10.59 -19.08
C HIS A 84 3.63 10.39 -17.77
N VAL A 85 3.98 11.15 -16.73
CA VAL A 85 3.41 11.00 -15.37
C VAL A 85 2.44 12.12 -15.08
N THR A 86 1.24 11.78 -14.63
CA THR A 86 0.25 12.72 -14.12
C THR A 86 -0.55 12.10 -12.97
N SER A 87 -1.49 12.83 -12.41
CA SER A 87 -2.38 12.32 -11.36
C SER A 87 -3.84 12.71 -11.62
N GLY A 88 -4.78 11.93 -11.09
CA GLY A 88 -6.20 12.24 -11.20
C GLY A 88 -6.55 13.66 -10.74
N PRO A 89 -6.09 14.11 -9.54
CA PRO A 89 -6.30 15.48 -9.08
C PRO A 89 -5.73 16.59 -9.97
N ALA A 90 -4.64 16.32 -10.71
CA ALA A 90 -4.03 17.29 -11.61
C ALA A 90 -4.81 17.47 -12.92
N LEU A 91 -5.70 16.53 -13.25
CA LEU A 91 -6.53 16.53 -14.45
C LEU A 91 -7.94 17.07 -14.10
N GLU A 92 -8.05 18.37 -13.96
CA GLU A 92 -9.32 18.99 -13.57
C GLU A 92 -10.30 19.08 -14.74
N ARG A 93 -9.79 19.23 -15.96
CA ARG A 93 -10.60 19.49 -17.18
C ARG A 93 -10.21 18.54 -18.30
N ALA A 94 -11.15 18.27 -19.19
CA ALA A 94 -10.93 17.48 -20.40
C ALA A 94 -9.75 18.02 -21.24
N GLY A 95 -9.55 19.35 -21.28
CA GLY A 95 -8.44 19.98 -21.97
C GLY A 95 -7.07 19.66 -21.39
N ASP A 96 -6.97 19.42 -20.10
CA ASP A 96 -5.70 19.06 -19.44
C ASP A 96 -5.24 17.66 -19.90
N LEU A 97 -6.16 16.70 -19.97
CA LEU A 97 -5.90 15.38 -20.51
C LEU A 97 -5.60 15.44 -22.01
N ALA A 98 -6.39 16.19 -22.79
CA ALA A 98 -6.17 16.36 -24.22
C ALA A 98 -4.77 16.91 -24.53
N ALA A 99 -4.28 17.88 -23.75
CA ALA A 99 -2.94 18.44 -23.92
C ALA A 99 -1.81 17.43 -23.66
N ILE A 100 -2.04 16.42 -22.82
CA ILE A 100 -1.08 15.33 -22.60
C ILE A 100 -1.20 14.32 -23.74
N LEU A 101 -2.41 13.85 -24.07
CA LEU A 101 -2.63 12.83 -25.10
C LEU A 101 -2.10 13.23 -26.48
N THR A 102 -2.20 14.51 -26.83
CA THR A 102 -1.70 15.03 -28.12
C THR A 102 -0.17 15.17 -28.20
N LYS A 103 0.54 14.97 -27.09
CA LYS A 103 2.02 14.98 -27.06
C LYS A 103 2.63 13.59 -27.06
N LEU A 104 1.81 12.55 -26.89
CA LEU A 104 2.30 11.18 -26.86
C LEU A 104 2.84 10.79 -28.23
N GLU A 105 3.91 9.98 -28.21
CA GLU A 105 4.46 9.32 -29.38
C GLU A 105 4.00 7.84 -29.43
N PRO A 106 4.10 7.16 -30.58
CA PRO A 106 3.72 5.75 -30.71
C PRO A 106 4.50 4.86 -29.72
N GLY A 107 3.77 4.15 -28.88
CA GLY A 107 4.32 3.24 -27.87
C GLY A 107 4.54 3.85 -26.51
N ASP A 108 4.37 5.16 -26.33
CA ASP A 108 4.53 5.84 -25.03
C ASP A 108 3.63 5.27 -23.94
N VAL A 109 4.04 5.48 -22.70
CA VAL A 109 3.31 5.07 -21.50
C VAL A 109 2.80 6.31 -20.78
N LEU A 110 1.47 6.42 -20.65
CA LEU A 110 0.83 7.43 -19.81
C LEU A 110 0.51 6.82 -18.45
N PHE A 111 1.07 7.37 -17.38
CA PHE A 111 0.77 6.97 -16.02
C PHE A 111 -0.13 8.01 -15.33
N ILE A 112 -1.29 7.55 -14.81
CA ILE A 112 -2.21 8.38 -14.03
C ILE A 112 -2.29 7.81 -12.61
N ASP A 113 -1.67 8.50 -11.65
CA ASP A 113 -1.80 8.14 -10.24
C ASP A 113 -3.14 8.62 -9.68
N GLU A 114 -3.68 7.92 -8.68
CA GLU A 114 -4.98 8.18 -8.08
C GLU A 114 -6.11 8.36 -9.13
N ILE A 115 -6.13 7.49 -10.15
CA ILE A 115 -7.05 7.58 -11.29
C ILE A 115 -8.54 7.61 -10.89
N HIS A 116 -8.88 7.08 -9.71
CA HIS A 116 -10.24 7.14 -9.15
C HIS A 116 -10.69 8.57 -8.78
N ARG A 117 -9.79 9.55 -8.79
CA ARG A 117 -10.08 10.96 -8.53
C ARG A 117 -10.27 11.79 -9.81
N LEU A 118 -10.27 11.15 -10.97
CA LEU A 118 -10.59 11.84 -12.22
C LEU A 118 -11.98 12.48 -12.18
N ALA A 119 -12.08 13.71 -12.66
CA ALA A 119 -13.38 14.33 -12.89
C ALA A 119 -14.12 13.57 -14.01
N ARG A 120 -15.44 13.41 -13.90
CA ARG A 120 -16.25 12.67 -14.87
C ARG A 120 -16.06 13.14 -16.32
N ALA A 121 -15.93 14.45 -16.52
CA ALA A 121 -15.70 15.01 -17.85
C ALA A 121 -14.33 14.62 -18.45
N VAL A 122 -13.33 14.36 -17.61
CA VAL A 122 -12.02 13.86 -18.02
C VAL A 122 -12.09 12.37 -18.34
N GLU A 123 -12.82 11.63 -17.51
CA GLU A 123 -13.05 10.20 -17.70
C GLU A 123 -13.78 9.90 -19.02
N GLU A 124 -14.79 10.71 -19.38
CA GLU A 124 -15.55 10.60 -20.63
C GLU A 124 -14.65 10.83 -21.89
N VAL A 125 -13.62 11.65 -21.76
CA VAL A 125 -12.62 11.86 -22.85
C VAL A 125 -11.61 10.71 -22.90
N LEU A 126 -11.31 10.09 -21.76
CA LEU A 126 -10.35 8.99 -21.68
C LEU A 126 -10.88 7.71 -22.36
N TYR A 127 -12.20 7.48 -22.34
CA TYR A 127 -12.79 6.26 -22.93
C TYR A 127 -12.45 6.06 -24.42
N PRO A 128 -12.77 7.00 -25.34
CA PRO A 128 -12.42 6.83 -26.75
C PRO A 128 -10.90 6.86 -26.98
N ALA A 129 -10.16 7.58 -26.16
CA ALA A 129 -8.71 7.58 -26.23
C ALA A 129 -8.09 6.20 -25.92
N MET A 130 -8.71 5.41 -25.04
CA MET A 130 -8.26 4.04 -24.70
C MET A 130 -8.73 2.98 -25.69
N GLU A 131 -9.94 3.09 -26.24
CA GLU A 131 -10.51 2.06 -27.11
C GLU A 131 -10.14 2.26 -28.56
N ASP A 132 -10.38 3.48 -29.05
CA ASP A 132 -10.30 3.80 -30.47
C ASP A 132 -9.03 4.60 -30.83
N PHE A 133 -8.26 5.03 -29.82
CA PHE A 133 -7.14 5.96 -29.98
C PHE A 133 -7.56 7.25 -30.69
N GLU A 134 -8.72 7.77 -30.31
CA GLU A 134 -9.31 8.98 -30.87
C GLU A 134 -9.61 9.99 -29.74
N LEU A 135 -9.53 11.26 -30.08
CA LEU A 135 -9.84 12.36 -29.18
C LEU A 135 -10.82 13.31 -29.84
N ASP A 136 -12.03 13.43 -29.27
CA ASP A 136 -13.03 14.40 -29.74
C ASP A 136 -12.85 15.73 -29.03
N ILE A 137 -12.49 16.78 -29.77
CA ILE A 137 -12.32 18.14 -29.29
C ILE A 137 -13.50 19.00 -29.75
N VAL A 138 -14.27 19.57 -28.81
CA VAL A 138 -15.34 20.50 -29.10
C VAL A 138 -14.81 21.93 -29.15
N LEU A 139 -14.79 22.53 -30.34
CA LEU A 139 -14.39 23.92 -30.55
C LEU A 139 -15.61 24.85 -30.60
N GLY A 140 -15.60 25.88 -29.77
CA GLY A 140 -16.67 26.87 -29.67
C GLY A 140 -17.68 26.56 -28.57
N LYS A 141 -18.72 27.36 -28.48
CA LYS A 141 -19.81 27.23 -27.50
C LYS A 141 -21.18 27.40 -28.21
N GLY A 142 -22.20 26.72 -27.69
CA GLY A 142 -23.58 26.78 -28.17
C GLY A 142 -23.80 26.05 -29.51
N PRO A 143 -24.83 26.40 -30.29
CA PRO A 143 -25.24 25.68 -31.50
C PRO A 143 -24.22 25.72 -32.65
N ALA A 144 -23.23 26.63 -32.59
CA ALA A 144 -22.13 26.73 -33.57
C ALA A 144 -20.88 25.93 -33.19
N ALA A 145 -20.90 25.18 -32.08
CA ALA A 145 -19.80 24.34 -31.68
C ALA A 145 -19.55 23.22 -32.73
N ARG A 146 -18.29 23.02 -33.07
CA ARG A 146 -17.85 21.94 -33.98
C ARG A 146 -17.02 20.94 -33.21
N SER A 147 -17.28 19.64 -33.40
CA SER A 147 -16.41 18.59 -32.94
C SER A 147 -15.35 18.31 -34.01
N ILE A 148 -14.10 18.25 -33.59
CA ILE A 148 -12.99 17.77 -34.39
C ILE A 148 -12.47 16.50 -33.74
N ARG A 149 -12.36 15.43 -34.53
CA ARG A 149 -11.78 14.16 -34.10
C ARG A 149 -10.31 14.11 -34.48
N LEU A 150 -9.45 13.91 -33.53
CA LEU A 150 -8.01 13.73 -33.71
C LEU A 150 -7.66 12.26 -33.47
N GLU A 151 -6.89 11.68 -34.37
CA GLU A 151 -6.28 10.37 -34.17
C GLU A 151 -5.09 10.51 -33.21
N LEU A 152 -5.02 9.62 -32.22
CA LEU A 152 -3.93 9.53 -31.27
C LEU A 152 -2.99 8.38 -31.65
N PRO A 153 -1.69 8.48 -31.34
CA PRO A 153 -0.81 7.33 -31.43
C PRO A 153 -1.25 6.23 -30.47
N HIS A 154 -0.98 4.98 -30.83
CA HIS A 154 -1.20 3.86 -29.91
C HIS A 154 -0.25 4.00 -28.71
N PHE A 155 -0.80 4.10 -27.52
CA PHE A 155 -0.09 4.26 -26.26
C PHE A 155 -0.58 3.24 -25.22
N THR A 156 0.18 3.07 -24.15
CA THR A 156 -0.23 2.25 -23.00
C THR A 156 -0.64 3.15 -21.84
N LEU A 157 -1.87 3.01 -21.36
CA LEU A 157 -2.30 3.66 -20.11
C LEU A 157 -1.98 2.75 -18.91
N VAL A 158 -1.31 3.30 -17.92
CA VAL A 158 -1.14 2.68 -16.61
C VAL A 158 -1.89 3.52 -15.56
N GLY A 159 -2.99 3.01 -15.05
CA GLY A 159 -3.73 3.62 -13.96
C GLY A 159 -3.29 3.07 -12.60
N ALA A 160 -3.17 3.93 -11.60
CA ALA A 160 -2.95 3.51 -10.22
C ALA A 160 -4.08 4.01 -9.31
N THR A 161 -4.49 3.18 -8.35
CA THR A 161 -5.54 3.55 -7.39
C THR A 161 -5.31 2.91 -6.03
N THR A 162 -5.66 3.63 -4.97
CA THR A 162 -5.78 3.09 -3.61
C THR A 162 -7.20 2.56 -3.36
N ARG A 163 -8.21 3.03 -4.10
CA ARG A 163 -9.64 2.77 -3.87
C ARG A 163 -10.31 2.20 -5.11
N THR A 164 -10.14 0.90 -5.36
CA THR A 164 -10.72 0.18 -6.52
C THR A 164 -12.24 0.33 -6.64
N GLY A 165 -12.94 0.42 -5.52
CA GLY A 165 -14.40 0.57 -5.51
C GLY A 165 -14.92 1.89 -6.05
N LEU A 166 -14.06 2.91 -6.22
CA LEU A 166 -14.41 4.21 -6.78
C LEU A 166 -14.16 4.29 -8.30
N ILE A 167 -13.50 3.30 -8.90
CA ILE A 167 -13.35 3.21 -10.35
C ILE A 167 -14.68 2.82 -10.97
N THR A 168 -15.13 3.59 -11.95
CA THR A 168 -16.37 3.29 -12.67
C THR A 168 -16.25 1.98 -13.46
N GLY A 169 -17.37 1.27 -13.65
CA GLY A 169 -17.40 0.05 -14.46
C GLY A 169 -16.83 0.27 -15.85
N PRO A 170 -17.34 1.28 -16.60
CA PRO A 170 -16.85 1.59 -17.95
C PRO A 170 -15.34 1.83 -18.04
N LEU A 171 -14.74 2.53 -17.07
CA LEU A 171 -13.29 2.72 -17.05
C LEU A 171 -12.55 1.43 -16.77
N ARG A 172 -13.03 0.63 -15.81
CA ARG A 172 -12.39 -0.63 -15.41
C ARG A 172 -12.34 -1.64 -16.56
N ASP A 173 -13.43 -1.74 -17.33
CA ASP A 173 -13.59 -2.73 -18.40
C ASP A 173 -12.63 -2.46 -19.59
N ARG A 174 -12.04 -1.27 -19.66
CA ARG A 174 -11.07 -0.87 -20.69
C ARG A 174 -9.63 -1.22 -20.36
N PHE A 175 -9.36 -1.71 -19.15
CA PHE A 175 -8.04 -2.20 -18.79
C PHE A 175 -7.90 -3.69 -19.14
N GLY A 176 -6.88 -4.01 -19.95
CA GLY A 176 -6.55 -5.39 -20.31
C GLY A 176 -6.06 -6.23 -19.11
N LEU A 177 -5.45 -5.56 -18.10
CA LEU A 177 -5.09 -6.20 -16.84
C LEU A 177 -5.43 -5.28 -15.67
N THR A 178 -6.26 -5.79 -14.77
CA THR A 178 -6.46 -5.18 -13.44
C THR A 178 -5.78 -6.05 -12.40
N ALA A 179 -4.75 -5.52 -11.75
CA ALA A 179 -3.97 -6.25 -10.76
C ALA A 179 -4.01 -5.55 -9.40
N ARG A 180 -4.17 -6.34 -8.35
CA ARG A 180 -4.07 -5.87 -6.97
C ARG A 180 -2.70 -6.20 -6.42
N LEU A 181 -2.03 -5.19 -5.88
CA LEU A 181 -0.79 -5.37 -5.12
C LEU A 181 -1.14 -5.68 -3.67
N ASP A 182 -0.54 -6.73 -3.16
CA ASP A 182 -0.68 -7.14 -1.77
C ASP A 182 0.50 -6.66 -0.94
N TYR A 183 0.33 -6.65 0.39
CA TYR A 183 1.41 -6.36 1.31
C TYR A 183 2.54 -7.39 1.15
N TYR A 184 3.75 -6.91 1.30
CA TYR A 184 4.95 -7.75 1.20
C TYR A 184 5.17 -8.57 2.47
N GLU A 185 5.69 -9.76 2.30
CA GLU A 185 6.17 -10.58 3.41
C GLU A 185 7.49 -10.03 3.97
N ALA A 186 7.80 -10.39 5.23
CA ALA A 186 9.00 -9.90 5.89
C ALA A 186 10.30 -10.25 5.14
N GLY A 187 10.35 -11.42 4.50
CA GLY A 187 11.51 -11.86 3.71
C GLY A 187 11.73 -11.02 2.44
N ASP A 188 10.63 -10.68 1.74
CA ASP A 188 10.68 -9.80 0.58
C ASP A 188 11.14 -8.39 0.98
N LEU A 189 10.59 -7.86 2.08
CA LEU A 189 10.99 -6.55 2.62
C LEU A 189 12.44 -6.54 3.08
N GLN A 190 12.93 -7.61 3.70
CA GLN A 190 14.34 -7.73 4.07
C GLN A 190 15.24 -7.64 2.82
N SER A 191 14.87 -8.32 1.74
CA SER A 191 15.58 -8.24 0.47
C SER A 191 15.58 -6.82 -0.11
N ILE A 192 14.43 -6.13 -0.05
CA ILE A 192 14.29 -4.73 -0.50
C ILE A 192 15.16 -3.79 0.34
N VAL A 193 15.10 -3.92 1.67
CA VAL A 193 15.89 -3.10 2.61
C VAL A 193 17.38 -3.34 2.43
N THR A 194 17.81 -4.60 2.29
CA THR A 194 19.23 -4.95 2.03
C THR A 194 19.73 -4.37 0.71
N ARG A 195 18.91 -4.43 -0.36
CA ARG A 195 19.23 -3.79 -1.64
C ARG A 195 19.34 -2.28 -1.49
N ALA A 196 18.38 -1.65 -0.81
CA ALA A 196 18.36 -0.22 -0.56
C ALA A 196 19.57 0.24 0.28
N ALA A 197 19.94 -0.50 1.33
CA ALA A 197 21.13 -0.24 2.14
C ALA A 197 22.41 -0.25 1.31
N ARG A 198 22.55 -1.23 0.41
CA ARG A 198 23.71 -1.31 -0.51
C ARG A 198 23.79 -0.10 -1.43
N ILE A 199 22.65 0.36 -2.00
CA ILE A 199 22.60 1.54 -2.86
C ILE A 199 22.96 2.81 -2.10
N LEU A 200 22.51 2.92 -0.84
CA LEU A 200 22.78 4.06 0.04
C LEU A 200 24.16 4.00 0.71
N GLY A 201 24.95 2.95 0.48
CA GLY A 201 26.28 2.78 1.10
C GLY A 201 26.21 2.54 2.62
N VAL A 202 25.13 1.97 3.13
CA VAL A 202 24.94 1.64 4.55
C VAL A 202 25.50 0.25 4.84
N ASP A 203 26.46 0.17 5.77
CA ASP A 203 26.98 -1.11 6.28
C ASP A 203 25.91 -1.72 7.22
N MET A 204 25.22 -2.73 6.75
CA MET A 204 24.10 -3.34 7.47
C MET A 204 24.16 -4.87 7.36
N ASP A 205 23.96 -5.55 8.49
CA ASP A 205 23.84 -7.00 8.53
C ASP A 205 22.40 -7.50 8.35
N ASP A 206 22.25 -8.81 8.25
CA ASP A 206 20.96 -9.46 8.03
C ASP A 206 19.99 -9.29 9.20
N GLU A 207 20.49 -9.16 10.44
CA GLU A 207 19.64 -8.91 11.61
C GLU A 207 19.08 -7.51 11.62
N GLY A 208 19.90 -6.50 11.28
CA GLY A 208 19.45 -5.11 11.12
C GLY A 208 18.44 -4.97 10.01
N ALA A 209 18.69 -5.59 8.84
CA ALA A 209 17.72 -5.60 7.73
C ALA A 209 16.40 -6.29 8.13
N GLY A 210 16.48 -7.42 8.83
CA GLY A 210 15.32 -8.17 9.31
C GLY A 210 14.50 -7.39 10.33
N GLU A 211 15.14 -6.61 11.22
CA GLU A 211 14.47 -5.78 12.21
C GLU A 211 13.69 -4.63 11.56
N ILE A 212 14.31 -3.95 10.58
CA ILE A 212 13.65 -2.90 9.79
C ILE A 212 12.49 -3.50 8.99
N ALA A 213 12.70 -4.65 8.32
CA ALA A 213 11.67 -5.31 7.51
C ALA A 213 10.42 -5.68 8.32
N ARG A 214 10.60 -6.26 9.51
CA ARG A 214 9.49 -6.64 10.40
C ARG A 214 8.61 -5.44 10.80
N ARG A 215 9.22 -4.26 10.97
CA ARG A 215 8.50 -3.04 11.37
C ARG A 215 8.04 -2.18 10.18
N SER A 216 8.30 -2.62 8.94
CA SER A 216 7.94 -1.90 7.70
C SER A 216 6.47 -2.03 7.29
N ARG A 217 5.61 -2.65 8.09
CA ARG A 217 4.16 -2.77 7.86
C ARG A 217 3.80 -3.38 6.50
N GLY A 218 4.60 -4.30 5.98
CA GLY A 218 4.35 -4.87 4.66
C GLY A 218 4.59 -3.92 3.48
N THR A 219 5.23 -2.75 3.70
CA THR A 219 5.29 -1.66 2.71
C THR A 219 6.72 -1.24 2.42
N PRO A 220 7.21 -1.38 1.17
CA PRO A 220 8.56 -0.95 0.76
C PRO A 220 8.89 0.51 1.05
N ARG A 221 7.95 1.44 0.83
CA ARG A 221 8.14 2.87 1.13
C ARG A 221 8.45 3.09 2.61
N ILE A 222 7.72 2.42 3.51
CA ILE A 222 7.98 2.49 4.96
C ILE A 222 9.34 1.88 5.26
N GLY A 223 9.68 0.72 4.69
CA GLY A 223 10.99 0.08 4.86
C GLY A 223 12.15 1.00 4.49
N ASN A 224 12.08 1.65 3.34
CA ASN A 224 13.10 2.60 2.89
C ASN A 224 13.18 3.83 3.80
N ARG A 225 12.05 4.34 4.29
CA ARG A 225 12.04 5.45 5.26
C ARG A 225 12.69 5.06 6.57
N LEU A 226 12.33 3.88 7.13
CA LEU A 226 12.90 3.37 8.37
C LEU A 226 14.41 3.10 8.23
N LEU A 227 14.86 2.58 7.09
CA LEU A 227 16.27 2.39 6.80
C LEU A 227 17.04 3.73 6.87
N ARG A 228 16.52 4.79 6.25
CA ARG A 228 17.17 6.11 6.31
C ARG A 228 17.25 6.63 7.75
N GLN A 229 16.17 6.51 8.51
CA GLN A 229 16.15 6.94 9.92
C GLN A 229 17.17 6.15 10.76
N VAL A 230 17.22 4.83 10.61
CA VAL A 230 18.19 3.98 11.33
C VAL A 230 19.64 4.29 10.90
N ARG A 231 19.87 4.54 9.60
CA ARG A 231 21.18 5.00 9.09
C ARG A 231 21.62 6.26 9.79
N ASP A 232 20.76 7.28 9.82
CA ASP A 232 21.06 8.58 10.42
C ASP A 232 21.35 8.44 11.92
N PHE A 233 20.57 7.64 12.64
CA PHE A 233 20.83 7.28 14.03
C PHE A 233 22.17 6.57 14.21
N ALA A 234 22.48 5.58 13.37
CA ALA A 234 23.75 4.84 13.44
C ALA A 234 24.96 5.75 13.19
N GLN A 235 24.87 6.70 12.27
CA GLN A 235 25.94 7.63 11.95
C GLN A 235 26.22 8.64 13.08
N VAL A 236 25.18 9.07 13.79
CA VAL A 236 25.31 10.09 14.85
C VAL A 236 25.57 9.46 16.22
N GLU A 237 24.83 8.43 16.59
CA GLU A 237 24.82 7.86 17.94
C GLU A 237 25.66 6.59 18.09
N ARG A 238 26.14 6.01 16.97
CA ARG A 238 26.87 4.74 16.93
C ARG A 238 28.07 4.83 15.96
N SER A 239 28.62 3.69 15.57
CA SER A 239 29.79 3.57 14.67
C SER A 239 29.47 3.66 13.17
N GLY A 240 28.21 3.94 12.80
CA GLY A 240 27.76 3.96 11.40
C GLY A 240 27.34 2.60 10.84
N ARG A 241 27.65 1.49 11.55
CA ARG A 241 27.18 0.14 11.19
C ARG A 241 25.80 -0.11 11.80
N VAL A 242 24.92 -0.78 11.04
CA VAL A 242 23.56 -1.14 11.44
C VAL A 242 23.47 -2.65 11.64
N ASP A 243 23.52 -3.09 12.88
CA ASP A 243 23.19 -4.44 13.31
C ASP A 243 21.76 -4.49 13.92
N GLY A 244 21.35 -5.65 14.39
CA GLY A 244 20.01 -5.82 14.97
C GLY A 244 19.77 -4.99 16.23
N GLU A 245 20.79 -4.66 17.04
CA GLU A 245 20.68 -3.83 18.23
C GLU A 245 20.53 -2.38 17.83
N VAL A 246 21.41 -1.86 16.97
CA VAL A 246 21.36 -0.50 16.44
C VAL A 246 20.05 -0.22 15.71
N ALA A 247 19.55 -1.21 14.95
CA ALA A 247 18.26 -1.09 14.28
C ALA A 247 17.10 -0.96 15.29
N ARG A 248 17.08 -1.77 16.36
CA ARG A 248 16.06 -1.66 17.42
C ARG A 248 16.10 -0.32 18.14
N ASP A 249 17.30 0.12 18.53
CA ASP A 249 17.52 1.39 19.23
C ASP A 249 17.12 2.59 18.37
N GLY A 250 17.56 2.61 17.10
CA GLY A 250 17.19 3.66 16.15
C GLY A 250 15.69 3.72 15.90
N LEU A 251 15.04 2.59 15.68
CA LEU A 251 13.58 2.54 15.49
C LEU A 251 12.83 3.01 16.76
N ALA A 252 13.29 2.62 17.95
CA ALA A 252 12.73 3.09 19.21
C ALA A 252 12.95 4.62 19.39
N PHE A 253 14.13 5.14 19.04
CA PHE A 253 14.42 6.57 19.07
C PHE A 253 13.45 7.40 18.20
N PHE A 254 13.11 6.91 17.00
CA PHE A 254 12.11 7.51 16.12
C PHE A 254 10.65 7.12 16.47
N GLY A 255 10.45 6.48 17.61
CA GLY A 255 9.13 6.18 18.15
C GLY A 255 8.37 5.09 17.41
N VAL A 256 9.08 4.16 16.72
CA VAL A 256 8.52 2.98 16.08
C VAL A 256 8.62 1.80 17.02
N ASP A 257 7.49 1.22 17.41
CA ASP A 257 7.43 0.11 18.35
C ASP A 257 7.73 -1.27 17.71
N GLY A 258 7.65 -2.33 18.54
CA GLY A 258 7.94 -3.72 18.11
C GLY A 258 7.03 -4.27 17.01
N LEU A 259 5.81 -3.73 16.84
CA LEU A 259 4.89 -4.06 15.74
C LEU A 259 5.03 -3.10 14.54
N GLY A 260 5.91 -2.10 14.62
CA GLY A 260 6.05 -1.09 13.59
C GLY A 260 5.02 0.05 13.71
N LEU A 261 4.33 0.21 14.85
CA LEU A 261 3.41 1.31 15.05
C LEU A 261 4.20 2.60 15.36
N ASP A 262 3.91 3.65 14.61
CA ASP A 262 4.37 5.00 14.87
C ASP A 262 3.49 5.71 15.92
N LYS A 263 3.87 6.93 16.28
CA LYS A 263 3.14 7.71 17.26
C LYS A 263 1.66 7.90 16.90
N PRO A 264 1.27 8.33 15.67
CA PRO A 264 -0.15 8.49 15.32
C PRO A 264 -0.94 7.18 15.40
N SER A 265 -0.39 6.06 14.93
CA SER A 265 -1.06 4.75 15.03
C SER A 265 -1.33 4.35 16.48
N ARG A 266 -0.37 4.59 17.39
CA ARG A 266 -0.56 4.34 18.82
C ARG A 266 -1.55 5.30 19.45
N GLU A 267 -1.59 6.57 19.01
CA GLU A 267 -2.59 7.54 19.49
C GLU A 267 -4.01 7.15 19.09
N ILE A 268 -4.20 6.63 17.86
CA ILE A 268 -5.49 6.07 17.41
C ILE A 268 -5.94 4.92 18.34
N LEU A 269 -5.06 3.96 18.60
CA LEU A 269 -5.38 2.83 19.51
C LEU A 269 -5.62 3.31 20.94
N SER A 270 -4.80 4.23 21.43
CA SER A 270 -4.94 4.82 22.76
C SER A 270 -6.27 5.58 22.90
N ALA A 271 -6.65 6.37 21.90
CA ALA A 271 -7.94 7.06 21.90
C ALA A 271 -9.10 6.05 21.95
N LEU A 272 -9.06 5.01 21.11
CA LEU A 272 -10.08 3.96 21.11
C LEU A 272 -10.18 3.24 22.46
N CYS A 273 -9.06 2.83 23.04
CA CYS A 273 -9.04 2.04 24.27
C CYS A 273 -9.37 2.86 25.51
N HIS A 274 -8.77 4.06 25.65
CA HIS A 274 -8.89 4.88 26.87
C HIS A 274 -10.05 5.88 26.80
N ARG A 275 -10.17 6.67 25.71
CA ARG A 275 -11.18 7.74 25.65
C ARG A 275 -12.55 7.21 25.27
N PHE A 276 -12.62 6.18 24.45
CA PHE A 276 -13.87 5.64 23.91
C PHE A 276 -14.22 4.23 24.41
N SER A 277 -13.53 3.73 25.43
CA SER A 277 -13.82 2.42 26.06
C SER A 277 -13.91 1.26 25.06
N GLY A 278 -13.07 1.28 24.02
CA GLY A 278 -13.02 0.29 22.95
C GLY A 278 -13.97 0.53 21.79
N GLY A 279 -14.78 1.57 21.79
CA GLY A 279 -15.72 1.91 20.72
C GLY A 279 -17.09 1.24 20.84
N PRO A 280 -17.94 1.33 19.79
CA PRO A 280 -17.67 1.82 18.43
C PRO A 280 -17.61 3.36 18.32
N VAL A 281 -16.67 3.87 17.50
CA VAL A 281 -16.44 5.30 17.28
C VAL A 281 -16.48 5.61 15.78
N GLY A 282 -17.20 6.66 15.40
CA GLY A 282 -17.22 7.15 14.01
C GLY A 282 -15.85 7.70 13.57
N LEU A 283 -15.55 7.62 12.26
CA LEU A 283 -14.27 8.10 11.69
C LEU A 283 -14.01 9.55 12.07
N LYS A 284 -14.97 10.44 11.84
CA LYS A 284 -14.86 11.86 12.12
C LYS A 284 -14.52 12.17 13.59
N THR A 285 -15.15 11.47 14.52
CA THR A 285 -14.88 11.65 15.96
C THR A 285 -13.47 11.17 16.31
N LEU A 286 -13.05 10.04 15.72
CA LEU A 286 -11.71 9.48 15.95
C LEU A 286 -10.64 10.42 15.37
N SER A 287 -10.81 10.90 14.13
CA SER A 287 -9.89 11.81 13.45
C SER A 287 -9.67 13.11 14.23
N ILE A 288 -10.75 13.72 14.71
CA ILE A 288 -10.67 14.92 15.57
C ILE A 288 -9.91 14.60 16.88
N SER A 289 -10.15 13.44 17.47
CA SER A 289 -9.54 13.06 18.76
C SER A 289 -8.03 12.84 18.69
N VAL A 290 -7.50 12.53 17.49
CA VAL A 290 -6.07 12.31 17.23
C VAL A 290 -5.44 13.44 16.39
N SER A 291 -6.22 14.47 16.04
CA SER A 291 -5.79 15.63 15.24
C SER A 291 -5.23 15.25 13.86
N GLU A 292 -5.84 14.23 13.24
CA GLU A 292 -5.48 13.76 11.90
C GLU A 292 -6.70 13.92 10.95
N PRO A 293 -6.48 14.17 9.64
CA PRO A 293 -7.55 14.17 8.64
C PRO A 293 -8.26 12.81 8.54
N GLU A 294 -9.56 12.82 8.21
CA GLU A 294 -10.35 11.58 8.07
C GLU A 294 -9.74 10.63 7.04
N ASP A 295 -9.37 11.15 5.86
CA ASP A 295 -8.75 10.37 4.79
C ASP A 295 -7.41 9.76 5.22
N THR A 296 -6.61 10.50 6.00
CA THR A 296 -5.34 9.99 6.52
C THR A 296 -5.56 8.84 7.50
N VAL A 297 -6.53 8.96 8.40
CA VAL A 297 -6.88 7.86 9.30
C VAL A 297 -7.37 6.65 8.52
N GLU A 298 -8.28 6.84 7.55
CA GLU A 298 -8.90 5.75 6.79
C GLU A 298 -7.94 5.06 5.82
N ASP A 299 -7.08 5.82 5.12
CA ASP A 299 -6.26 5.29 4.02
C ASP A 299 -4.84 4.90 4.45
N VAL A 300 -4.30 5.55 5.51
CA VAL A 300 -2.90 5.33 5.92
C VAL A 300 -2.79 4.47 7.18
N TYR A 301 -3.57 4.77 8.22
CA TYR A 301 -3.41 4.11 9.53
C TYR A 301 -4.30 2.90 9.72
N GLU A 302 -5.60 3.00 9.41
CA GLU A 302 -6.57 1.91 9.62
C GLU A 302 -6.20 0.61 8.91
N PRO A 303 -5.75 0.59 7.63
CA PRO A 303 -5.51 -0.66 6.93
C PRO A 303 -4.49 -1.55 7.65
N PHE A 304 -3.43 -0.95 8.17
CA PHE A 304 -2.42 -1.71 8.92
C PHE A 304 -2.94 -2.16 10.29
N LEU A 305 -3.64 -1.29 11.02
CA LEU A 305 -4.24 -1.65 12.32
C LEU A 305 -5.25 -2.78 12.19
N ILE A 306 -6.03 -2.80 11.10
CA ILE A 306 -6.98 -3.88 10.78
C ILE A 306 -6.23 -5.16 10.45
N GLN A 307 -5.19 -5.08 9.62
CA GLN A 307 -4.37 -6.22 9.22
C GLN A 307 -3.69 -6.88 10.43
N GLN A 308 -3.22 -6.09 11.38
CA GLN A 308 -2.65 -6.58 12.64
C GLN A 308 -3.71 -7.07 13.64
N GLY A 309 -4.99 -6.98 13.27
CA GLY A 309 -6.08 -7.39 14.15
C GLY A 309 -6.23 -6.52 15.40
N LEU A 310 -5.70 -5.28 15.38
CA LEU A 310 -5.79 -4.33 16.50
C LEU A 310 -7.08 -3.53 16.46
N LEU A 311 -7.65 -3.33 15.25
CA LEU A 311 -8.85 -2.55 15.01
C LEU A 311 -9.82 -3.35 14.12
N ILE A 312 -11.12 -3.18 14.36
CA ILE A 312 -12.19 -3.73 13.51
C ILE A 312 -13.10 -2.61 13.08
N ARG A 313 -13.44 -2.61 11.78
CA ARG A 313 -14.43 -1.71 11.19
C ARG A 313 -15.81 -2.34 11.24
N THR A 314 -16.76 -1.67 11.86
CA THR A 314 -18.16 -2.11 11.95
C THR A 314 -19.09 -1.04 11.35
N PRO A 315 -20.36 -1.37 10.99
CA PRO A 315 -21.31 -0.36 10.52
C PRO A 315 -21.56 0.80 11.51
N LYS A 316 -21.28 0.58 12.80
CA LYS A 316 -21.43 1.60 13.86
C LYS A 316 -20.15 2.40 14.12
N GLY A 317 -19.04 2.03 13.50
CA GLY A 317 -17.74 2.68 13.67
C GLY A 317 -16.60 1.71 13.98
N ARG A 318 -15.48 2.28 14.40
CA ARG A 318 -14.22 1.59 14.71
C ARG A 318 -14.25 1.04 16.12
N VAL A 319 -13.74 -0.19 16.27
CA VAL A 319 -13.72 -0.91 17.56
C VAL A 319 -12.31 -1.45 17.78
N ALA A 320 -11.76 -1.22 18.97
CA ALA A 320 -10.50 -1.84 19.40
C ALA A 320 -10.70 -3.31 19.75
N THR A 321 -9.72 -4.15 19.43
CA THR A 321 -9.74 -5.58 19.74
C THR A 321 -9.06 -5.89 21.07
N ALA A 322 -9.15 -7.14 21.53
CA ALA A 322 -8.38 -7.59 22.69
C ALA A 322 -6.86 -7.47 22.48
N ALA A 323 -6.40 -7.65 21.23
CA ALA A 323 -5.00 -7.49 20.87
C ALA A 323 -4.52 -6.04 21.02
N ALA A 324 -5.38 -5.04 20.74
CA ALA A 324 -5.06 -3.62 20.94
C ALA A 324 -4.83 -3.30 22.43
N TYR A 325 -5.68 -3.82 23.31
CA TYR A 325 -5.51 -3.65 24.77
C TYR A 325 -4.24 -4.33 25.27
N ALA A 326 -3.98 -5.56 24.81
CA ALA A 326 -2.76 -6.29 25.17
C ALA A 326 -1.49 -5.56 24.68
N HIS A 327 -1.52 -4.99 23.48
CA HIS A 327 -0.42 -4.22 22.91
C HIS A 327 -0.11 -2.94 23.70
N LEU A 328 -1.16 -2.24 24.14
CA LEU A 328 -1.02 -1.03 24.96
C LEU A 328 -0.72 -1.33 26.44
N GLY A 329 -0.74 -2.60 26.87
CA GLY A 329 -0.57 -3.00 28.28
C GLY A 329 -1.71 -2.56 29.19
N VAL A 330 -2.94 -2.45 28.66
CA VAL A 330 -4.13 -1.93 29.35
C VAL A 330 -5.17 -3.04 29.48
N ASP A 331 -5.84 -3.09 30.63
CA ASP A 331 -6.95 -4.03 30.83
C ASP A 331 -8.20 -3.56 30.08
N PRO A 332 -8.88 -4.45 29.34
CA PRO A 332 -10.13 -4.10 28.67
C PRO A 332 -11.24 -3.81 29.71
N PRO A 333 -12.13 -2.83 29.48
CA PRO A 333 -13.21 -2.49 30.39
C PRO A 333 -14.12 -3.69 30.68
N VAL A 334 -14.62 -3.78 31.91
CA VAL A 334 -15.57 -4.82 32.36
C VAL A 334 -16.82 -4.77 31.46
N GLY A 335 -17.08 -5.86 30.69
CA GLY A 335 -18.17 -5.93 29.71
C GLY A 335 -17.72 -5.84 28.23
N CYS A 336 -16.52 -5.35 27.92
CA CYS A 336 -15.97 -5.34 26.58
C CYS A 336 -15.62 -6.76 26.11
N THR A 337 -15.18 -7.63 27.00
CA THR A 337 -14.88 -9.05 26.73
C THR A 337 -16.05 -9.84 26.13
N ARG A 338 -17.29 -9.49 26.46
CA ARG A 338 -18.48 -10.13 25.89
C ARG A 338 -18.77 -9.67 24.47
N ARG A 339 -18.54 -8.39 24.16
CA ARG A 339 -18.66 -7.81 22.80
C ARG A 339 -17.53 -8.31 21.88
N LEU A 340 -16.31 -8.40 22.39
CA LEU A 340 -15.14 -8.90 21.65
C LEU A 340 -15.29 -10.38 21.24
N ARG A 341 -15.93 -11.22 22.08
CA ARG A 341 -16.22 -12.63 21.73
C ARG A 341 -17.30 -12.77 20.63
N GLN A 342 -18.20 -11.82 20.49
CA GLN A 342 -19.21 -11.84 19.42
C GLN A 342 -18.61 -11.42 18.07
N VAL A 343 -17.62 -10.53 18.06
CA VAL A 343 -16.94 -10.09 16.83
C VAL A 343 -15.99 -11.16 16.31
N HIS A 344 -15.39 -11.98 17.18
CA HIS A 344 -14.56 -13.13 16.76
C HIS A 344 -15.35 -14.26 16.06
N ARG A 345 -16.69 -14.21 16.03
CA ARG A 345 -17.55 -15.16 15.29
C ARG A 345 -17.91 -14.69 13.90
N LEU A 346 -17.46 -13.52 13.46
CA LEU A 346 -17.55 -13.16 12.04
C LEU A 346 -16.56 -14.03 11.27
N PRO A 347 -17.00 -14.69 10.18
CA PRO A 347 -16.06 -15.46 9.35
C PRO A 347 -14.95 -14.53 8.87
N ASP A 348 -13.71 -15.03 8.94
CA ASP A 348 -12.56 -14.36 8.34
C ASP A 348 -12.90 -14.08 6.87
N PRO A 349 -13.00 -12.82 6.42
CA PRO A 349 -13.32 -12.51 5.03
C PRO A 349 -12.29 -13.09 4.04
N TRP A 350 -11.17 -13.65 4.55
CA TRP A 350 -10.04 -14.14 3.78
C TRP A 350 -9.76 -15.64 3.96
N GLY A 351 -10.60 -16.38 4.73
CA GLY A 351 -10.53 -17.85 4.84
C GLY A 351 -9.26 -18.40 5.48
N ARG A 352 -8.53 -17.63 6.30
CA ARG A 352 -7.33 -18.14 6.98
C ARG A 352 -7.71 -18.98 8.19
N PRO A 353 -7.05 -20.14 8.42
CA PRO A 353 -7.28 -20.93 9.63
C PRO A 353 -6.84 -20.13 10.86
N PRO A 354 -7.55 -20.23 12.00
CA PRO A 354 -7.21 -19.53 13.21
C PRO A 354 -5.81 -19.95 13.69
N SER A 355 -4.93 -18.97 13.88
CA SER A 355 -3.62 -19.19 14.51
C SER A 355 -3.84 -19.64 15.95
N THR A 356 -3.57 -20.91 16.25
CA THR A 356 -3.57 -21.47 17.59
C THR A 356 -2.35 -20.98 18.36
N THR A 357 -2.38 -19.72 18.81
CA THR A 357 -1.44 -19.26 19.82
C THR A 357 -2.06 -19.51 21.17
N THR A 358 -1.71 -20.64 21.77
CA THR A 358 -2.09 -20.99 23.15
C THR A 358 -1.34 -20.08 24.11
N TYR A 359 -2.05 -19.12 24.66
CA TYR A 359 -1.56 -18.26 25.75
C TYR A 359 -1.44 -19.09 27.02
N ARG A 360 -0.23 -19.49 27.41
CA ARG A 360 0.06 -20.18 28.67
C ARG A 360 -0.03 -19.17 29.81
N GLN A 361 -1.12 -19.20 30.55
CA GLN A 361 -1.17 -18.59 31.89
C GLN A 361 -0.13 -19.29 32.79
N ARG A 362 0.86 -18.55 33.28
CA ARG A 362 1.71 -18.99 34.39
C ARG A 362 0.87 -19.01 35.67
N ARG A 363 0.44 -20.17 36.11
CA ARG A 363 0.10 -20.44 37.51
C ARG A 363 1.23 -21.24 38.14
N SER A 364 1.59 -20.85 39.37
CA SER A 364 2.67 -21.34 40.20
C SER A 364 2.54 -22.85 40.55
N PRO A 365 3.61 -23.49 41.08
CA PRO A 365 3.81 -24.92 40.97
C PRO A 365 3.19 -25.69 42.12
N ARG A 366 2.38 -26.68 41.83
CA ARG A 366 2.24 -27.94 42.60
C ARG A 366 1.27 -28.87 41.90
N SER A 367 1.81 -29.99 41.45
CA SER A 367 1.21 -31.34 41.38
C SER A 367 1.30 -32.04 40.03
N ARG A 368 2.08 -33.14 40.07
CA ARG A 368 1.98 -34.46 39.41
C ARG A 368 1.76 -34.56 37.91
N TRP A 369 2.77 -35.15 37.32
CA TRP A 369 2.79 -35.71 35.97
C TRP A 369 1.78 -36.85 35.82
N MET A 370 0.96 -36.79 34.78
CA MET A 370 0.28 -37.93 34.22
C MET A 370 0.56 -37.98 32.70
N ILE A 371 1.23 -39.04 32.29
CA ILE A 371 1.55 -39.35 30.87
C ILE A 371 0.28 -39.90 30.23
N VAL A 372 -0.22 -39.25 29.20
CA VAL A 372 -1.22 -39.84 28.31
C VAL A 372 -0.61 -39.97 26.92
N ARG A 373 -0.54 -41.24 26.50
CA ARG A 373 -0.08 -41.70 25.18
C ARG A 373 -1.00 -41.22 24.06
N ARG A 374 -0.39 -40.94 22.91
CA ARG A 374 -1.08 -40.76 21.63
C ARG A 374 -1.67 -42.09 21.14
N PRO A 375 -2.78 -42.09 20.39
CA PRO A 375 -3.03 -43.11 19.38
C PRO A 375 -2.93 -42.55 17.95
N ASP A 376 -2.32 -43.27 17.18
CA ASP A 376 -2.06 -43.62 15.80
C ASP A 376 -2.87 -42.96 14.66
N CYS A 377 -2.12 -42.76 13.60
CA CYS A 377 -2.37 -42.60 12.18
C CYS A 377 -3.67 -43.21 11.64
N TRP A 378 -4.34 -42.43 10.81
CA TRP A 378 -5.33 -42.95 9.86
C TRP A 378 -4.87 -42.65 8.42
N ILE A 379 -4.70 -43.71 7.62
CA ILE A 379 -4.44 -43.72 6.17
C ILE A 379 -5.77 -44.06 5.47
N PRO A 380 -6.26 -43.31 4.49
CA PRO A 380 -7.38 -43.71 3.69
C PRO A 380 -6.95 -44.58 2.50
N PRO A 381 -7.79 -45.56 2.07
CA PRO A 381 -7.45 -46.50 1.00
C PRO A 381 -7.67 -45.92 -0.40
N ALA A 382 -6.86 -46.39 -1.34
CA ALA A 382 -6.98 -46.19 -2.78
C ALA A 382 -8.29 -46.78 -3.33
N VAL A 383 -8.93 -46.03 -4.23
CA VAL A 383 -10.04 -46.58 -5.07
C VAL A 383 -9.52 -46.67 -6.51
N ARG A 384 -9.80 -47.83 -7.08
CA ARG A 384 -9.54 -48.22 -8.48
C ARG A 384 -10.33 -47.38 -9.49
#